data_e9a46df3509c5ffa87677d86b77ad0c4
#
_entry.id   e9a46df3509c5ffa87677d86b77ad0c4
#
_cell.length_a   1.000
_cell.length_b   1.000
_cell.length_c   1.000
_cell.angle_alpha   90.00
_cell.angle_beta   90.00
_cell.angle_gamma   90.00
#
_symmetry.space_group_name_H-M   'P 1'
#
loop_
_entity.id
_entity.type
_entity.pdbx_description
1 polymer ?
#
loop_
_entity_poly.entity_id
_entity_poly.type
_entity_poly.pdbx_seq_one_letter_code
_entity_poly.pdbx_strand_id
1 'polypeptide(L)'
;XETASWATLTPHGGSGQIHKHCNSWISGVYYPHATDGICFHRPLTSNWSLETDEWNAFNSDIWKIEPVPNTLLIFPSLLQHSILKNKSDKNRYSIAFNVRPTGRFGQGDSTVYISAK
;
A
#
# COMPACT_ATOMS: atom_id res chain seq x y z
N UNK A 1 9.16 -11.76 10.73
CA UNK A 1 8.70 -11.23 10.57
C UNK A 1 7.93 -11.08 11.44
N GLU A 2 7.61 -10.18 11.65
CA GLU A 2 6.61 -9.77 12.62
C GLU A 2 5.52 -9.01 11.87
N THR A 3 4.26 -9.32 12.17
CA THR A 3 3.14 -8.75 11.45
C THR A 3 2.21 -7.99 12.40
N ALA A 4 1.79 -6.79 11.98
CA ALA A 4 0.69 -6.06 12.60
C ALA A 4 -0.45 -5.97 11.60
N SER A 5 -1.69 -6.23 12.03
CA SER A 5 -2.83 -6.20 11.13
C SER A 5 -4.01 -5.52 11.78
N TRP A 6 -4.92 -5.03 10.94
CA TRP A 6 -6.12 -4.34 11.42
C TRP A 6 -7.19 -4.39 10.34
N ALA A 7 -8.43 -4.29 10.78
CA ALA A 7 -9.58 -4.21 9.88
C ALA A 7 -9.98 -2.75 9.71
N THR A 8 -10.40 -2.41 8.49
CA THR A 8 -10.82 -1.05 8.16
C THR A 8 -12.23 -1.10 7.59
N LEU A 9 -13.06 -0.17 8.04
CA LEU A 9 -14.39 0.04 7.51
C LEU A 9 -14.42 1.42 6.86
N THR A 10 -14.79 1.49 5.59
CA THR A 10 -14.88 2.74 4.86
C THR A 10 -16.32 2.95 4.43
N PRO A 11 -17.02 3.91 5.03
CA PRO A 11 -18.42 4.16 4.66
C PRO A 11 -18.53 4.83 3.30
N HIS A 12 -19.76 4.96 2.81
CA HIS A 12 -20.01 5.67 1.57
C HIS A 12 -19.37 7.07 1.64
N GLY A 13 -18.64 7.43 0.60
CA GLY A 13 -17.98 8.73 0.53
C GLY A 13 -16.64 8.79 1.24
N GLY A 14 -16.30 7.76 2.02
CA GLY A 14 -15.02 7.75 2.74
C GLY A 14 -13.86 7.44 1.84
N SER A 15 -12.69 7.94 2.23
CA SER A 15 -11.46 7.68 1.49
C SER A 15 -10.30 7.78 2.47
N GLY A 16 -9.10 7.49 1.99
CA GLY A 16 -7.90 7.59 2.80
C GLY A 16 -6.84 8.43 2.11
N GLN A 17 -6.16 9.26 2.89
CA GLN A 17 -5.15 10.16 2.35
C GLN A 17 -3.94 9.39 1.86
N ILE A 18 -3.18 10.03 0.97
CA ILE A 18 -1.94 9.44 0.48
C ILE A 18 -0.96 9.29 1.64
N HIS A 19 -0.35 8.11 1.73
CA HIS A 19 0.60 7.83 2.81
C HIS A 19 1.47 6.64 2.43
N LYS A 20 2.45 6.37 3.28
CA LYS A 20 3.30 5.19 3.19
C LYS A 20 3.46 4.65 4.61
N HIS A 21 4.03 3.47 4.72
CA HIS A 21 4.23 2.86 6.04
C HIS A 21 5.71 2.79 6.36
N CYS A 22 6.11 3.55 7.36
CA CYS A 22 7.48 3.51 7.88
C CYS A 22 7.63 2.33 8.83
N ASN A 23 8.87 1.91 9.02
CA ASN A 23 9.20 0.84 9.97
C ASN A 23 8.58 -0.50 9.61
N SER A 24 8.27 -0.66 8.32
CA SER A 24 7.79 -1.92 7.77
C SER A 24 8.48 -2.17 6.45
N TRP A 25 8.54 -3.41 6.07
CA TRP A 25 9.20 -3.84 4.84
C TRP A 25 8.16 -4.12 3.76
N ILE A 26 7.16 -4.91 4.11
CA ILE A 26 6.12 -5.35 3.20
C ILE A 26 4.78 -4.94 3.81
N SER A 27 3.90 -4.42 2.98
CA SER A 27 2.53 -4.09 3.36
C SER A 27 1.57 -4.87 2.49
N GLY A 28 0.37 -5.06 2.98
CA GLY A 28 -0.64 -5.73 2.19
C GLY A 28 -2.03 -5.36 2.63
N VAL A 29 -2.98 -5.68 1.77
CA VAL A 29 -4.39 -5.47 2.08
C VAL A 29 -5.21 -6.56 1.41
N TYR A 30 -6.13 -7.11 2.18
CA TYR A 30 -7.06 -8.13 1.70
C TYR A 30 -8.44 -7.51 1.57
N TYR A 31 -9.06 -7.73 0.42
CA TYR A 31 -10.39 -7.24 0.11
C TYR A 31 -11.37 -8.41 0.01
N PRO A 32 -12.28 -8.55 0.97
CA PRO A 32 -13.22 -9.67 0.91
C PRO A 32 -14.30 -9.51 -0.16
N HIS A 33 -14.52 -8.27 -0.64
CA HIS A 33 -15.51 -8.03 -1.67
C HIS A 33 -15.00 -7.00 -2.66
N ALA A 34 -15.68 -6.87 -3.79
CA ALA A 34 -15.28 -5.90 -4.80
C ALA A 34 -15.41 -4.49 -4.26
N THR A 35 -14.51 -3.61 -4.69
CA THR A 35 -14.47 -2.26 -4.16
C THR A 35 -13.73 -1.33 -5.12
N ASP A 36 -13.83 -0.03 -4.84
CA ASP A 36 -13.06 0.96 -5.58
C ASP A 36 -11.56 0.85 -5.32
N GLY A 37 -11.17 0.43 -4.13
CA GLY A 37 -9.80 0.00 -3.89
C GLY A 37 -8.81 1.08 -3.58
N ILE A 38 -7.66 0.99 -4.24
CA ILE A 38 -6.45 1.65 -3.81
C ILE A 38 -5.75 2.24 -5.02
N CYS A 39 -5.07 3.35 -4.80
CA CYS A 39 -4.29 4.02 -5.82
C CYS A 39 -2.84 4.08 -5.37
N PHE A 40 -1.92 3.56 -6.19
CA PHE A 40 -0.49 3.63 -5.93
C PHE A 40 0.11 4.80 -6.70
N HIS A 41 1.15 5.39 -6.11
CA HIS A 41 1.77 6.59 -6.65
C HIS A 41 3.23 6.31 -6.94
N ARG A 42 3.68 6.70 -8.13
CA ARG A 42 5.07 6.50 -8.54
C ARG A 42 6.00 7.30 -7.62
N PRO A 43 7.04 6.70 -7.09
CA PRO A 43 8.02 7.46 -6.31
C PRO A 43 8.73 8.48 -7.20
N LEU A 44 9.05 9.64 -6.62
CA LEU A 44 9.85 10.62 -7.33
C LEU A 44 11.28 10.09 -7.48
N THR A 45 11.76 10.08 -8.73
CA THR A 45 13.14 9.64 -9.01
C THR A 45 13.98 10.70 -9.69
N SER A 46 13.37 11.85 -10.00
CA SER A 46 14.11 12.98 -10.56
C SER A 46 13.34 14.25 -10.25
N ASN A 47 13.95 15.39 -10.58
CA ASN A 47 13.30 16.66 -10.29
C ASN A 47 12.59 17.25 -11.52
N TRP A 48 12.36 16.44 -12.54
CA TRP A 48 11.53 16.86 -13.68
C TRP A 48 10.90 15.63 -14.31
N SER A 49 9.84 15.86 -15.05
CA SER A 49 9.15 14.79 -15.73
C SER A 49 8.62 15.27 -17.07
N LEU A 50 8.33 14.33 -17.95
CA LEU A 50 7.77 14.63 -19.25
C LEU A 50 6.27 14.32 -19.24
N GLU A 51 5.53 15.23 -19.82
CA GLU A 51 4.11 14.99 -20.05
C GLU A 51 3.99 14.15 -21.32
N THR A 52 3.12 13.14 -21.28
CA THR A 52 2.95 12.24 -22.42
C THR A 52 1.53 12.30 -22.94
N ASP A 53 1.38 11.95 -24.22
CA ASP A 53 0.05 11.94 -24.84
C ASP A 53 -0.80 10.76 -24.39
N GLU A 54 -0.18 9.64 -24.07
CA GLU A 54 -0.88 8.44 -23.65
C GLU A 54 -0.22 7.85 -22.43
N TRP A 55 -1.03 7.37 -21.49
CA TRP A 55 -0.55 6.76 -20.25
C TRP A 55 -0.68 5.25 -20.34
N ASN A 56 0.31 4.55 -19.82
CA ASN A 56 0.31 3.09 -19.76
C ASN A 56 1.05 2.65 -18.50
N ALA A 57 1.21 1.33 -18.35
CA ALA A 57 1.81 0.80 -17.13
C ALA A 57 3.25 1.25 -16.92
N PHE A 58 3.93 1.65 -17.99
CA PHE A 58 5.35 1.98 -17.88
C PHE A 58 5.61 3.47 -17.66
N ASN A 59 4.64 4.33 -17.98
CA ASN A 59 4.87 5.77 -17.86
C ASN A 59 3.85 6.47 -16.94
N SER A 60 2.95 5.72 -16.30
CA SER A 60 1.94 6.33 -15.46
C SER A 60 2.52 6.78 -14.13
N ASP A 61 2.00 7.91 -13.62
CA ASP A 61 2.36 8.39 -12.29
C ASP A 61 1.51 7.77 -11.19
N ILE A 62 0.33 7.27 -11.54
CA ILE A 62 -0.54 6.61 -10.59
C ILE A 62 -1.07 5.32 -11.20
N TRP A 63 -1.43 4.39 -10.34
CA TRP A 63 -1.99 3.12 -10.77
C TRP A 63 -3.11 2.75 -9.82
N LYS A 64 -4.34 2.74 -10.35
CA LYS A 64 -5.53 2.42 -9.56
C LYS A 64 -5.85 0.94 -9.71
N ILE A 65 -6.16 0.31 -8.59
CA ILE A 65 -6.57 -1.09 -8.58
C ILE A 65 -7.95 -1.18 -7.96
N GLU A 66 -8.87 -1.80 -8.68
CA GLU A 66 -10.24 -2.06 -8.21
C GLU A 66 -10.35 -3.55 -7.95
N PRO A 67 -10.16 -3.98 -6.69
CA PRO A 67 -10.09 -5.41 -6.41
C PRO A 67 -11.42 -6.12 -6.67
N VAL A 68 -11.32 -7.32 -7.22
CA VAL A 68 -12.45 -8.25 -7.23
C VAL A 68 -12.50 -8.94 -5.85
N PRO A 69 -13.60 -9.66 -5.53
CA PRO A 69 -13.67 -10.31 -4.22
C PRO A 69 -12.50 -11.26 -3.98
N ASN A 70 -12.03 -11.26 -2.75
CA ASN A 70 -10.95 -12.14 -2.29
C ASN A 70 -9.61 -11.83 -2.95
N THR A 71 -9.33 -10.54 -3.14
CA THR A 71 -8.05 -10.09 -3.65
C THR A 71 -7.12 -9.75 -2.49
N LEU A 72 -5.90 -10.24 -2.57
CA LEU A 72 -4.82 -9.86 -1.66
C LEU A 72 -3.78 -9.10 -2.46
N LEU A 73 -3.49 -7.88 -2.03
CA LEU A 73 -2.43 -7.07 -2.62
C LEU A 73 -1.25 -7.03 -1.66
N ILE A 74 -0.05 -7.18 -2.21
CA ILE A 74 1.19 -7.10 -1.43
C ILE A 74 2.11 -6.12 -2.14
N PHE A 75 2.70 -5.20 -1.39
CA PHE A 75 3.53 -4.14 -1.98
C PHE A 75 4.57 -3.67 -0.99
N PRO A 76 5.64 -3.02 -1.49
CA PRO A 76 6.66 -2.47 -0.59
C PRO A 76 6.04 -1.40 0.32
N SER A 77 6.42 -1.41 1.59
CA SER A 77 5.79 -0.52 2.57
C SER A 77 6.02 0.96 2.26
N LEU A 78 7.14 1.29 1.59
CA LEU A 78 7.43 2.69 1.26
C LEU A 78 6.67 3.19 0.04
N LEU A 79 5.98 2.31 -0.68
CA LEU A 79 5.22 2.74 -1.85
C LEU A 79 4.02 3.56 -1.41
N GLN A 80 3.98 4.83 -1.82
CA GLN A 80 2.88 5.69 -1.44
C GLN A 80 1.58 5.25 -2.08
N HIS A 81 0.52 5.34 -1.31
CA HIS A 81 -0.79 4.91 -1.79
C HIS A 81 -1.87 5.70 -1.08
N SER A 82 -3.05 5.69 -1.68
CA SER A 82 -4.23 6.30 -1.09
C SER A 82 -5.40 5.37 -1.30
N ILE A 83 -6.39 5.50 -0.43
CA ILE A 83 -7.58 4.68 -0.50
C ILE A 83 -8.63 5.44 -1.29
N LEU A 84 -9.11 4.82 -2.36
CA LEU A 84 -10.05 5.48 -3.25
C LEU A 84 -11.40 5.66 -2.55
N LYS A 85 -12.13 6.69 -2.99
CA LYS A 85 -13.43 7.00 -2.41
C LYS A 85 -14.38 5.83 -2.61
N ASN A 86 -15.10 5.50 -1.55
CA ASN A 86 -16.13 4.46 -1.63
C ASN A 86 -17.38 5.06 -2.25
N LYS A 87 -17.63 4.75 -3.52
CA LYS A 87 -18.75 5.31 -4.25
C LYS A 87 -20.03 4.51 -4.08
N SER A 88 -19.94 3.31 -3.49
CA SER A 88 -21.12 2.49 -3.28
C SER A 88 -21.90 3.01 -2.08
N ASP A 89 -23.16 2.57 -1.95
CA ASP A 89 -23.98 2.95 -0.81
C ASP A 89 -23.81 2.01 0.37
N LYS A 90 -22.83 1.11 0.31
CA LYS A 90 -22.56 0.16 1.36
C LYS A 90 -21.20 0.41 1.97
N ASN A 91 -20.99 -0.07 3.19
CA ASN A 91 -19.68 -0.02 3.81
C ASN A 91 -18.70 -0.91 3.08
N ARG A 92 -17.46 -0.46 3.00
CA ARG A 92 -16.38 -1.23 2.42
C ARG A 92 -15.46 -1.72 3.53
N TYR A 93 -15.13 -3.01 3.48
CA TYR A 93 -14.29 -3.64 4.49
C TYR A 93 -13.00 -4.10 3.86
N SER A 94 -11.91 -3.97 4.59
CA SER A 94 -10.62 -4.52 4.18
C SER A 94 -9.83 -4.88 5.42
N ILE A 95 -8.83 -5.75 5.23
CA ILE A 95 -7.92 -6.12 6.30
C ILE A 95 -6.51 -5.77 5.80
N ALA A 96 -5.86 -4.88 6.53
CA ALA A 96 -4.52 -4.43 6.17
C ALA A 96 -3.49 -5.01 7.11
N PHE A 97 -2.26 -5.13 6.63
CA PHE A 97 -1.18 -5.60 7.48
C PHE A 97 0.15 -5.02 7.03
N ASN A 98 1.07 -4.93 7.99
CA ASN A 98 2.45 -4.54 7.75
C ASN A 98 3.35 -5.61 8.34
N VAL A 99 4.44 -5.91 7.62
CA VAL A 99 5.40 -6.91 8.04
C VAL A 99 6.76 -6.26 8.13
N ARG A 100 7.47 -6.50 9.22
CA ARG A 100 8.83 -6.03 9.36
C ARG A 100 9.76 -7.21 9.65
N PRO A 101 11.01 -7.13 9.22
CA PRO A 101 11.96 -8.20 9.52
C PRO A 101 12.39 -8.13 10.98
N THR A 102 12.78 -9.27 11.52
CA THR A 102 13.37 -9.34 12.86
C THR A 102 14.62 -10.18 12.77
N GLY A 103 15.48 -10.03 13.77
CA GLY A 103 16.73 -10.77 13.84
C GLY A 103 17.92 -9.90 13.52
N ARG A 104 19.02 -10.54 13.21
CA ARG A 104 20.28 -9.86 12.97
C ARG A 104 20.51 -9.70 11.48
N PHE A 105 20.89 -8.49 11.07
CA PHE A 105 21.15 -8.17 9.67
C PHE A 105 22.47 -7.45 9.53
N GLY A 106 23.12 -7.64 8.39
CA GLY A 106 24.34 -6.91 8.08
C GLY A 106 25.58 -7.57 8.63
N GLN A 107 26.70 -6.93 8.33
CA GLN A 107 28.01 -7.38 8.77
C GLN A 107 28.82 -6.17 9.21
N GLY A 108 29.76 -6.42 10.16
CA GLY A 108 30.66 -5.37 10.60
C GLY A 108 29.90 -4.16 11.16
N ASP A 109 30.26 -3.00 10.71
CA ASP A 109 29.67 -1.76 11.22
C ASP A 109 28.28 -1.49 10.63
N SER A 110 27.81 -2.34 9.73
CA SER A 110 26.43 -2.25 9.25
C SER A 110 25.49 -3.21 9.97
N THR A 111 25.98 -3.90 10.99
CA THR A 111 25.17 -4.85 11.73
C THR A 111 24.06 -4.15 12.50
N VAL A 112 22.86 -4.71 12.43
CA VAL A 112 21.73 -4.22 13.21
C VAL A 112 20.91 -5.42 13.66
N TYR A 113 20.33 -5.28 14.83
CA TYR A 113 19.47 -6.32 15.40
C TYR A 113 18.10 -5.74 15.68
N ILE A 114 17.05 -6.37 15.14
CA ILE A 114 15.68 -5.95 15.35
C ILE A 114 14.96 -7.02 16.16
N SER A 115 14.59 -6.66 17.38
CA SER A 115 13.90 -7.58 18.27
C SER A 115 12.49 -7.84 17.82
N ALA A 116 12.06 -9.07 17.99
CA ALA A 116 10.64 -9.38 17.90
C ALA A 116 9.95 -8.80 19.13
N LYS A 117 8.71 -8.40 18.94
CA LYS A 117 7.90 -7.82 20.02
C LYS A 117 7.56 -8.88 21.06
#